data_604ffbea7919ac019102d37cf4dc7644
#
_entry.id   604ffbea7919ac019102d37cf4dc7644
#
_cell.length_a   1.000
_cell.length_b   1.000
_cell.length_c   1.000
_cell.angle_alpha   90.00
_cell.angle_beta   90.00
_cell.angle_gamma   90.00
#
_symmetry.space_group_name_H-M   'P 1'
#
loop_
_entity.id
_entity.type
_entity.pdbx_description
1 polymer ?
#
loop_
_entity_poly.entity_id
_entity_poly.type
_entity_poly.pdbx_seq_one_letter_code
_entity_poly.pdbx_strand_id
1 'polypeptide(L)' 'MREQASLEVSTVGAGSLNQAIKALAIARGFLTPSGIDICVTPSFKEILIEGKQKTAIKLKVEKR' A
#
# COMPACT_ATOMS: atom_id res chain seq x y z
N MET A 1 -8.84 -20.51 7.21
CA MET A 1 -8.62 -19.94 7.16
C MET A 1 -8.33 -18.99 7.12
N ARG A 2 -8.03 -18.66 6.76
CA ARG A 2 -7.66 -17.89 6.79
C ARG A 2 -7.84 -17.01 6.48
N GLU A 3 -7.83 -16.99 6.63
CA GLU A 3 -7.94 -16.08 6.71
C GLU A 3 -7.73 -14.92 6.06
N GLN A 4 -7.73 -13.86 6.51
CA GLN A 4 -7.58 -12.67 5.76
C GLN A 4 -6.13 -12.35 5.62
N ALA A 5 -5.61 -12.28 4.42
CA ALA A 5 -4.26 -11.83 4.20
C ALA A 5 -4.30 -10.32 4.02
N SER A 6 -3.56 -9.61 4.83
CA SER A 6 -3.40 -8.18 4.64
C SER A 6 -1.90 -7.86 4.59
N LEU A 7 -1.58 -6.83 3.83
CA LEU A 7 -0.20 -6.40 3.62
C LEU A 7 -0.13 -4.91 3.82
N GLU A 8 0.90 -4.44 4.50
CA GLU A 8 1.10 -3.02 4.68
C GLU A 8 2.34 -2.58 3.92
N VAL A 9 2.20 -1.51 3.17
CA VAL A 9 3.32 -0.92 2.42
C VAL A 9 3.48 0.50 2.90
N SER A 10 4.68 0.84 3.33
CA SER A 10 4.98 2.20 3.78
C SER A 10 5.87 2.87 2.76
N THR A 11 5.54 4.11 2.44
CA THR A 11 6.30 4.88 1.46
C THR A 11 6.63 6.24 2.03
N VAL A 12 7.78 6.77 1.65
CA VAL A 12 8.19 8.12 2.01
C VAL A 12 8.51 8.85 0.73
N GLY A 13 7.86 9.98 0.52
CA GLY A 13 8.05 10.78 -0.67
C GLY A 13 7.09 10.42 -1.77
N ALA A 14 6.81 11.40 -2.64
CA ALA A 14 5.82 11.25 -3.69
C ALA A 14 6.21 10.21 -4.73
N GLY A 15 7.51 10.14 -5.04
CA GLY A 15 7.98 9.16 -6.01
C GLY A 15 7.75 7.73 -5.55
N SER A 16 8.06 7.44 -4.29
CA SER A 16 7.86 6.12 -3.73
C SER A 16 6.39 5.74 -3.69
N LEU A 17 5.53 6.70 -3.33
CA LEU A 17 4.09 6.47 -3.30
C LEU A 17 3.57 6.14 -4.70
N ASN A 18 3.98 6.89 -5.69
CA ASN A 18 3.55 6.66 -7.06
C ASN A 18 3.95 5.26 -7.53
N GLN A 19 5.16 4.84 -7.23
CA GLN A 19 5.62 3.50 -7.59
C GLN A 19 4.82 2.41 -6.88
N ALA A 20 4.51 2.62 -5.61
CA ALA A 20 3.75 1.65 -4.86
C ALA A 20 2.33 1.48 -5.41
N ILE A 21 1.66 2.59 -5.70
CA ILE A 21 0.30 2.55 -6.25
C ILE A 21 0.32 1.88 -7.63
N LYS A 22 1.31 2.18 -8.43
CA LYS A 22 1.42 1.58 -9.76
C LYS A 22 1.60 0.06 -9.66
N ALA A 23 2.45 -0.38 -8.74
CA ALA A 23 2.66 -1.81 -8.53
C ALA A 23 1.38 -2.50 -8.08
N LEU A 24 0.62 -1.86 -7.18
CA LEU A 24 -0.63 -2.42 -6.69
C LEU A 24 -1.68 -2.48 -7.79
N ALA A 25 -1.72 -1.48 -8.67
CA ALA A 25 -2.66 -1.50 -9.78
C ALA A 25 -2.34 -2.65 -10.74
N ILE A 26 -1.07 -2.89 -11.00
CA ILE A 26 -0.65 -3.99 -11.85
C ILE A 26 -1.03 -5.33 -11.20
N ALA A 27 -0.76 -5.47 -9.90
CA ALA A 27 -1.10 -6.70 -9.19
C ALA A 27 -2.60 -6.96 -9.22
N ARG A 28 -3.40 -5.92 -9.06
CA ARG A 28 -4.85 -6.07 -9.13
C ARG A 28 -5.28 -6.58 -10.49
N GLY A 29 -4.65 -6.08 -11.56
CA GLY A 29 -4.95 -6.52 -12.90
C GLY A 29 -4.67 -8.00 -13.12
N PHE A 30 -3.67 -8.56 -12.43
CA PHE A 30 -3.39 -9.98 -12.50
C PHE A 30 -4.38 -10.82 -11.68
N LEU A 31 -4.87 -10.27 -10.59
CA LEU A 31 -5.72 -11.04 -9.66
C LEU A 31 -7.19 -11.03 -10.07
N THR A 32 -7.65 -9.98 -10.71
CA THR A 32 -9.05 -9.82 -11.04
C THR A 32 -9.61 -10.95 -11.89
N PRO A 33 -8.89 -11.43 -12.92
CA PRO A 33 -9.42 -12.55 -13.72
C PRO A 33 -9.64 -13.84 -12.91
N SER A 34 -8.96 -13.97 -11.78
CA SER A 34 -9.14 -15.13 -10.90
C SER A 34 -10.25 -14.93 -9.88
N GLY A 35 -10.98 -13.83 -9.99
CA GLY A 35 -12.05 -13.54 -9.04
C GLY A 35 -11.57 -12.93 -7.74
N ILE A 36 -10.30 -12.54 -7.67
CA ILE A 36 -9.72 -11.94 -6.47
C ILE A 36 -9.62 -10.44 -6.68
N ASP A 37 -10.18 -9.69 -5.77
CA ASP A 37 -10.08 -8.24 -5.80
C ASP A 37 -9.41 -7.77 -4.52
N ILE A 38 -8.68 -6.68 -4.62
CA ILE A 38 -7.99 -6.10 -3.47
C ILE A 38 -8.41 -4.65 -3.34
N CYS A 39 -8.37 -4.16 -2.12
CA CYS A 39 -8.59 -2.76 -1.85
C CYS A 39 -7.44 -2.22 -1.02
N VAL A 40 -7.22 -0.94 -1.14
CA VAL A 40 -6.11 -0.26 -0.47
C VAL A 40 -6.66 0.87 0.37
N THR A 41 -6.30 0.87 1.63
CA THR A 41 -6.70 1.93 2.55
C THR A 41 -5.46 2.75 2.87
N PRO A 42 -5.41 4.00 2.42
CA PRO A 42 -4.25 4.85 2.72
C PRO A 42 -4.41 5.50 4.09
N SER A 43 -3.29 5.70 4.74
CA SER A 43 -3.21 6.52 5.93
C SER A 43 -1.85 7.18 5.94
N PHE A 44 -1.71 8.26 6.68
CA PHE A 44 -0.39 8.88 6.74
C PHE A 44 0.07 8.92 8.19
N LYS A 45 1.38 8.98 8.33
CA LYS A 45 2.04 8.98 9.62
C LYS A 45 3.26 9.88 9.51
N GLU A 46 3.49 10.66 10.55
CA GLU A 46 4.69 11.48 10.61
C GLU A 46 5.78 10.70 11.31
N ILE A 47 6.95 10.70 10.72
CA ILE A 47 8.12 10.01 11.28
C ILE A 47 9.28 10.98 11.35
N LEU A 48 10.21 10.70 12.25
CA LEU A 48 11.43 11.47 12.38
C LEU A 48 12.58 10.68 11.78
N ILE A 49 13.25 11.32 10.81
CA ILE A 49 14.42 10.73 10.19
C ILE A 49 15.54 11.76 10.33
N GLU A 50 16.58 11.42 11.09
CA GLU A 50 17.73 12.28 11.31
C GLU A 50 17.31 13.66 11.82
N GLY A 51 16.35 13.67 12.75
CA GLY A 51 15.87 14.90 13.34
C GLY A 51 14.93 15.71 12.48
N LYS A 52 14.60 15.22 11.28
CA LYS A 52 13.67 15.91 10.38
C LYS A 52 12.37 15.15 10.33
N GLN A 53 11.28 15.89 10.37
CA GLN A 53 9.96 15.31 10.30
C GLN A 53 9.61 15.02 8.85
N LYS A 54 9.21 13.79 8.60
CA LYS A 54 8.82 13.34 7.27
C LYS A 54 7.44 12.72 7.34
N THR A 55 6.68 12.89 6.27
CA THR A 55 5.37 12.27 6.17
C THR A 55 5.51 10.97 5.39
N ALA A 56 5.07 9.90 6.00
CA ALA A 56 5.03 8.58 5.35
C ALA A 56 3.59 8.24 5.05
N ILE A 57 3.36 7.61 3.90
CA ILE A 57 2.05 7.09 3.54
C ILE A 57 2.07 5.59 3.73
N LYS A 58 1.12 5.11 4.49
CA LYS A 58 0.97 3.69 4.75
C LYS A 58 -0.24 3.19 3.97
N LEU A 59 -0.01 2.17 3.17
CA LEU A 59 -1.06 1.59 2.34
C LEU A 59 -1.37 0.20 2.89
N LYS A 60 -2.59 0.03 3.36
CA LYS A 60 -3.03 -1.27 3.83
C LYS A 60 -3.76 -1.96 2.70
N VAL A 61 -3.20 -3.07 2.25
CA VAL A 61 -3.74 -3.83 1.13
C VAL A 61 -4.48 -5.03 1.69
N GLU A 62 -5.73 -5.14 1.35
CA GLU A 62 -6.57 -6.21 1.84
C GLU A 62 -7.34 -6.84 0.70
N LYS A 63 -7.65 -8.10 0.87
CA LYS A 63 -8.54 -8.78 -0.05
C LYS A 63 -9.95 -8.28 0.18
N ARG A 64 -10.59 -7.91 -0.88
CA ARG A 64 -11.93 -7.36 -0.82
C ARG A 64 -12.97 -8.44 -0.61
#